data_ce4dda0ddd32b3516bee9303abf03acb
#
_entry.id   ce4dda0ddd32b3516bee9303abf03acb
#
_cell.length_a   1.000
_cell.length_b   1.000
_cell.length_c   1.000
_cell.angle_alpha   90.00
_cell.angle_beta   90.00
_cell.angle_gamma   90.00
#
_symmetry.space_group_name_H-M   'P 1'
#
loop_
_entity.id
_entity.type
_entity.pdbx_description
1 polymer ?
#
loop_
_entity_poly.entity_id
_entity_poly.type
_entity_poly.pdbx_seq_one_letter_code
_entity_poly.pdbx_strand_id
1 'polypeptide(L)'
;MQHHLTEKELAIIRSQVGEATPEQLRYVECFVAEPLSLFVPAVGPCQYALVRNHTHPGYSFILAFDRNTGVVTDGRTVYSEPGMVMAIKPDSPHHELTQDEPPRYVAIIIDREFFEAQLAQYRHHNQEAFHYRSFLPEPELIVLLRTFMNEHEGNLPGREMLLAAMGMRIVHSLIRAALGLTSRPSAVVVRLEIHRAIQYLHDNFTERLTVADLAGVAGISLPHFSRLFRRETGHSPLEYLIRTRIQRSRILLRAGTDTITTVALKCGFATPSHFADCFRKQCGVTPSEYLKIQE
;
A
#
# COMPACT_ATOMS: atom_id res chain seq x y z
N MET A 1 14.65 2.75 -19.53
CA MET A 1 14.84 3.95 -20.41
C MET A 1 15.38 5.05 -19.52
N GLN A 2 16.53 5.68 -19.85
CA GLN A 2 17.03 6.82 -19.10
C GLN A 2 16.08 8.00 -19.37
N HIS A 3 15.29 8.40 -18.38
CA HIS A 3 14.57 9.67 -18.44
C HIS A 3 15.62 10.80 -18.40
N HIS A 4 15.73 11.55 -19.49
CA HIS A 4 16.48 12.81 -19.47
C HIS A 4 15.67 13.80 -18.62
N LEU A 5 16.21 14.16 -17.45
CA LEU A 5 15.63 15.20 -16.61
C LEU A 5 15.63 16.53 -17.38
N THR A 6 14.50 17.22 -17.34
CA THR A 6 14.34 18.55 -17.91
C THR A 6 15.03 19.61 -17.03
N GLU A 7 15.32 20.79 -17.58
CA GLU A 7 15.86 21.92 -16.80
C GLU A 7 14.93 22.32 -15.63
N LYS A 8 13.61 22.21 -15.83
CA LYS A 8 12.63 22.47 -14.76
C LYS A 8 12.76 21.44 -13.62
N GLU A 9 12.86 20.16 -13.94
CA GLU A 9 13.04 19.10 -12.94
C GLU A 9 14.38 19.22 -12.21
N LEU A 10 15.45 19.56 -12.91
CA LEU A 10 16.74 19.82 -12.28
C LEU A 10 16.69 21.02 -11.32
N ALA A 11 15.93 22.08 -11.65
CA ALA A 11 15.74 23.20 -10.75
C ALA A 11 14.99 22.80 -9.48
N ILE A 12 13.96 21.98 -9.60
CA ILE A 12 13.20 21.44 -8.44
C ILE A 12 14.12 20.52 -7.60
N ILE A 13 14.89 19.65 -8.22
CA ILE A 13 15.86 18.79 -7.50
C ILE A 13 16.84 19.64 -6.70
N ARG A 14 17.40 20.69 -7.31
CA ARG A 14 18.36 21.56 -6.60
C ARG A 14 17.75 22.28 -5.41
N SER A 15 16.49 22.72 -5.48
CA SER A 15 15.80 23.36 -4.36
C SER A 15 15.50 22.40 -3.21
N GLN A 16 15.26 21.12 -3.48
CA GLN A 16 14.88 20.11 -2.49
C GLN A 16 16.09 19.32 -1.96
N VAL A 17 16.96 18.89 -2.87
CA VAL A 17 18.07 17.96 -2.59
C VAL A 17 19.38 18.73 -2.40
N GLY A 18 19.56 19.88 -3.06
CA GLY A 18 20.81 20.61 -3.18
C GLY A 18 21.54 20.30 -4.47
N GLU A 19 22.86 20.59 -4.50
CA GLU A 19 23.69 20.41 -5.69
C GLU A 19 23.78 18.93 -6.08
N ALA A 20 22.99 18.54 -7.07
CA ALA A 20 23.03 17.20 -7.68
C ALA A 20 23.30 17.30 -9.18
N THR A 21 24.28 16.53 -9.66
CA THR A 21 24.59 16.47 -11.08
C THR A 21 23.82 15.34 -11.78
N PRO A 22 23.53 15.47 -13.09
CA PRO A 22 22.90 14.39 -13.86
C PRO A 22 23.66 13.05 -13.80
N GLU A 23 24.99 13.09 -13.65
CA GLU A 23 25.82 11.89 -13.52
C GLU A 23 25.57 11.17 -12.19
N GLN A 24 25.41 11.92 -11.08
CA GLN A 24 25.08 11.37 -9.76
C GLN A 24 23.68 10.73 -9.75
N LEU A 25 22.74 11.29 -10.52
CA LEU A 25 21.36 10.79 -10.63
C LEU A 25 21.19 9.67 -11.66
N ARG A 26 22.28 9.28 -12.37
CA ARG A 26 22.21 8.30 -13.47
C ARG A 26 21.59 6.96 -13.11
N TYR A 27 21.70 6.53 -11.86
CA TYR A 27 21.19 5.26 -11.33
C TYR A 27 20.08 5.45 -10.29
N VAL A 28 19.40 6.60 -10.36
CA VAL A 28 18.26 6.92 -9.49
C VAL A 28 17.06 7.20 -10.37
N GLU A 29 15.96 6.50 -10.13
CA GLU A 29 14.68 6.85 -10.74
C GLU A 29 14.12 8.04 -9.98
N CYS A 30 13.92 9.15 -10.69
CA CYS A 30 13.50 10.43 -10.12
C CYS A 30 12.07 10.75 -10.55
N PHE A 31 11.16 10.84 -9.58
CA PHE A 31 9.78 11.28 -9.78
C PHE A 31 9.66 12.70 -9.20
N VAL A 32 9.96 13.68 -10.04
CA VAL A 32 10.16 15.07 -9.64
C VAL A 32 8.87 15.87 -9.75
N ALA A 33 8.42 16.44 -8.65
CA ALA A 33 7.27 17.33 -8.60
C ALA A 33 7.39 18.33 -7.44
N GLU A 34 6.63 19.42 -7.48
CA GLU A 34 6.39 20.31 -6.35
C GLU A 34 5.12 19.87 -5.62
N PRO A 35 5.12 19.88 -4.28
CA PRO A 35 6.22 20.27 -3.38
C PRO A 35 7.09 19.08 -2.92
N LEU A 36 6.97 17.92 -3.54
CA LEU A 36 7.58 16.67 -3.09
C LEU A 36 8.10 15.87 -4.28
N SER A 37 9.31 15.33 -4.15
CA SER A 37 9.91 14.40 -5.12
C SER A 37 10.26 13.07 -4.47
N LEU A 38 10.22 12.00 -5.28
CA LEU A 38 10.61 10.66 -4.87
C LEU A 38 11.85 10.23 -5.64
N PHE A 39 12.78 9.59 -4.92
CA PHE A 39 14.01 9.06 -5.49
C PHE A 39 14.14 7.59 -5.11
N VAL A 40 14.25 6.74 -6.13
CA VAL A 40 14.37 5.29 -5.97
C VAL A 40 15.70 4.85 -6.57
N PRO A 41 16.67 4.38 -5.75
CA PRO A 41 17.93 3.85 -6.29
C PRO A 41 17.64 2.66 -7.19
N ALA A 42 18.12 2.71 -8.43
CA ALA A 42 18.10 1.55 -9.32
C ALA A 42 19.11 0.51 -8.84
N VAL A 43 18.88 -0.76 -9.23
CA VAL A 43 19.82 -1.85 -8.95
C VAL A 43 21.11 -1.59 -9.70
N GLY A 44 22.18 -1.16 -8.99
CA GLY A 44 23.47 -0.80 -9.57
C GLY A 44 24.29 0.09 -8.62
N PRO A 45 25.50 0.48 -9.03
CA PRO A 45 26.33 1.37 -8.23
C PRO A 45 25.73 2.78 -8.22
N CYS A 46 24.87 3.07 -7.24
CA CYS A 46 24.31 4.38 -7.03
C CYS A 46 25.38 5.31 -6.45
N GLN A 47 25.98 6.14 -7.30
CA GLN A 47 27.04 7.07 -6.87
C GLN A 47 26.53 8.22 -5.98
N TYR A 48 25.22 8.50 -6.00
CA TYR A 48 24.61 9.54 -5.16
C TYR A 48 24.70 9.18 -3.67
N ALA A 49 24.53 7.92 -3.32
CA ALA A 49 24.70 7.42 -1.95
C ALA A 49 26.16 7.47 -1.44
N LEU A 50 27.13 7.77 -2.30
CA LEU A 50 28.58 7.77 -1.98
C LEU A 50 29.15 9.15 -1.67
N VAL A 51 28.33 10.20 -1.73
CA VAL A 51 28.81 11.56 -1.43
C VAL A 51 28.98 11.72 0.10
N ARG A 52 30.22 11.85 0.55
CA ARG A 52 30.53 12.02 1.98
C ARG A 52 30.01 13.37 2.49
N ASN A 53 29.33 13.34 3.64
CA ASN A 53 28.87 14.51 4.40
C ASN A 53 28.16 15.57 3.55
N HIS A 54 27.03 15.18 2.97
CA HIS A 54 26.14 16.11 2.29
C HIS A 54 24.97 16.52 3.19
N THR A 55 24.28 17.56 2.79
CA THR A 55 23.07 18.07 3.43
C THR A 55 22.00 18.27 2.38
N HIS A 56 20.73 18.24 2.77
CA HIS A 56 19.61 18.61 1.91
C HIS A 56 18.93 19.86 2.43
N PRO A 57 18.55 20.82 1.55
CA PRO A 57 17.76 21.98 1.95
C PRO A 57 16.33 21.59 2.35
N GLY A 58 15.77 20.50 1.81
CA GLY A 58 14.46 19.96 2.13
C GLY A 58 14.44 18.96 3.27
N TYR A 59 13.26 18.60 3.74
CA TYR A 59 13.07 17.47 4.65
C TYR A 59 13.17 16.16 3.90
N SER A 60 13.96 15.22 4.42
CA SER A 60 14.16 13.90 3.82
C SER A 60 13.52 12.80 4.67
N PHE A 61 12.81 11.90 4.02
CA PHE A 61 12.19 10.73 4.65
C PHE A 61 12.60 9.48 3.87
N ILE A 62 13.30 8.57 4.54
CA ILE A 62 13.85 7.35 3.94
C ILE A 62 13.00 6.15 4.38
N LEU A 63 12.19 5.63 3.47
CA LEU A 63 11.44 4.39 3.67
C LEU A 63 12.32 3.21 3.27
N ALA A 64 12.79 2.44 4.24
CA ALA A 64 13.66 1.29 4.03
C ALA A 64 12.89 0.01 3.72
N PHE A 65 13.41 -0.82 2.80
CA PHE A 65 12.88 -2.15 2.49
C PHE A 65 13.81 -3.29 2.91
N ASP A 66 15.01 -2.97 3.36
CA ASP A 66 16.00 -3.93 3.87
C ASP A 66 16.75 -3.34 5.08
N ARG A 67 17.65 -4.14 5.64
CA ARG A 67 18.50 -3.74 6.77
C ARG A 67 19.82 -3.08 6.35
N ASN A 68 20.04 -2.95 5.05
CA ASN A 68 21.26 -2.35 4.51
C ASN A 68 21.13 -0.82 4.40
N THR A 69 19.93 -0.30 4.67
CA THR A 69 19.65 1.13 4.65
C THR A 69 20.03 1.76 5.99
N GLY A 70 20.91 2.74 5.95
CA GLY A 70 21.31 3.50 7.12
C GLY A 70 22.11 4.73 6.74
N VAL A 71 22.26 5.65 7.69
CA VAL A 71 23.02 6.88 7.53
C VAL A 71 24.06 7.03 8.64
N VAL A 72 25.19 7.63 8.30
CA VAL A 72 26.20 8.06 9.26
C VAL A 72 26.04 9.57 9.46
N THR A 73 25.90 9.98 10.70
CA THR A 73 25.75 11.38 11.11
C THR A 73 26.41 11.58 12.48
N ASP A 74 27.11 12.69 12.66
CA ASP A 74 27.82 13.03 13.90
C ASP A 74 28.69 11.87 14.46
N GLY A 75 29.34 11.11 13.56
CA GLY A 75 30.18 9.95 13.92
C GLY A 75 29.40 8.74 14.43
N ARG A 76 28.05 8.73 14.31
CA ARG A 76 27.20 7.61 14.69
C ARG A 76 26.51 7.05 13.45
N THR A 77 26.32 5.74 13.45
CA THR A 77 25.53 5.07 12.42
C THR A 77 24.10 4.85 12.91
N VAL A 78 23.14 5.31 12.13
CA VAL A 78 21.70 5.09 12.37
C VAL A 78 21.17 4.17 11.27
N TYR A 79 20.75 2.97 11.65
CA TYR A 79 20.15 1.99 10.74
C TYR A 79 18.64 2.16 10.68
N SER A 80 18.07 1.89 9.51
CA SER A 80 16.62 1.78 9.33
C SER A 80 16.19 0.32 9.32
N GLU A 81 15.16 -0.01 10.09
CA GLU A 81 14.52 -1.32 10.01
C GLU A 81 13.58 -1.38 8.78
N PRO A 82 13.44 -2.56 8.14
CA PRO A 82 12.53 -2.72 7.00
C PRO A 82 11.10 -2.29 7.31
N GLY A 83 10.51 -1.49 6.44
CA GLY A 83 9.17 -0.93 6.62
C GLY A 83 9.08 0.30 7.52
N MET A 84 10.21 0.76 8.08
CA MET A 84 10.27 2.00 8.86
C MET A 84 10.67 3.17 7.98
N VAL A 85 10.23 4.35 8.37
CA VAL A 85 10.63 5.63 7.77
C VAL A 85 11.56 6.36 8.73
N MET A 86 12.75 6.73 8.27
CA MET A 86 13.67 7.62 8.99
C MET A 86 13.48 9.04 8.48
N ALA A 87 13.28 9.99 9.40
CA ALA A 87 13.20 11.40 9.08
C ALA A 87 14.53 12.10 9.30
N ILE A 88 14.93 12.95 8.36
CA ILE A 88 16.13 13.79 8.41
C ILE A 88 15.71 15.22 8.15
N LYS A 89 15.95 16.12 9.09
CA LYS A 89 15.61 17.54 8.94
C LYS A 89 16.58 18.24 7.99
N PRO A 90 16.19 19.39 7.42
CA PRO A 90 17.09 20.21 6.58
C PRO A 90 18.44 20.50 7.22
N ASP A 91 19.44 20.66 6.37
CA ASP A 91 20.81 21.07 6.73
C ASP A 91 21.52 20.12 7.71
N SER A 92 21.01 18.89 7.91
CA SER A 92 21.64 17.87 8.76
C SER A 92 22.73 17.12 8.00
N PRO A 93 24.01 17.22 8.36
CA PRO A 93 25.09 16.52 7.69
C PRO A 93 24.97 15.01 7.85
N HIS A 94 25.00 14.29 6.75
CA HIS A 94 24.96 12.82 6.76
C HIS A 94 25.60 12.25 5.50
N HIS A 95 25.83 10.94 5.52
CA HIS A 95 26.10 10.16 4.32
C HIS A 95 25.50 8.76 4.49
N GLU A 96 25.09 8.15 3.39
CA GLU A 96 24.56 6.81 3.37
C GLU A 96 25.67 5.79 3.63
N LEU A 97 25.29 4.67 4.24
CA LEU A 97 26.19 3.54 4.43
C LEU A 97 26.49 2.87 3.09
N THR A 98 27.77 2.70 2.81
CA THR A 98 28.22 1.84 1.71
C THR A 98 28.28 0.40 2.20
N GLN A 99 27.51 -0.49 1.57
CA GLN A 99 27.53 -1.92 1.82
C GLN A 99 27.79 -2.69 0.52
N ASP A 100 28.16 -3.97 0.64
CA ASP A 100 28.42 -4.84 -0.50
C ASP A 100 27.14 -5.04 -1.36
N GLU A 101 25.97 -5.00 -0.72
CA GLU A 101 24.68 -5.03 -1.39
C GLU A 101 24.04 -3.62 -1.45
N PRO A 102 23.52 -3.19 -2.62
CA PRO A 102 22.87 -1.90 -2.74
C PRO A 102 21.63 -1.82 -1.84
N PRO A 103 21.47 -0.75 -1.05
CA PRO A 103 20.29 -0.57 -0.20
C PRO A 103 19.03 -0.36 -1.02
N ARG A 104 17.91 -0.90 -0.54
CA ARG A 104 16.60 -0.73 -1.17
C ARG A 104 15.73 0.19 -0.33
N TYR A 105 15.50 1.38 -0.84
CA TYR A 105 14.69 2.38 -0.16
C TYR A 105 13.96 3.29 -1.17
N VAL A 106 13.02 4.05 -0.68
CA VAL A 106 12.46 5.24 -1.34
C VAL A 106 12.81 6.45 -0.51
N ALA A 107 13.54 7.40 -1.10
CA ALA A 107 13.74 8.71 -0.50
C ALA A 107 12.61 9.64 -0.93
N ILE A 108 11.98 10.28 0.04
CA ILE A 108 10.91 11.25 -0.13
C ILE A 108 11.49 12.59 0.30
N ILE A 109 11.73 13.48 -0.64
CA ILE A 109 12.28 14.81 -0.34
C ILE A 109 11.20 15.83 -0.51
N ILE A 110 11.02 16.68 0.51
CA ILE A 110 9.93 17.64 0.60
C ILE A 110 10.51 19.04 0.74
N ASP A 111 9.97 19.97 -0.02
CA ASP A 111 10.32 21.39 0.12
C ASP A 111 10.16 21.87 1.57
N ARG A 112 11.17 22.62 2.05
CA ARG A 112 11.24 23.05 3.45
C ARG A 112 10.07 23.93 3.85
N GLU A 113 9.82 24.99 3.08
CA GLU A 113 8.80 25.99 3.41
C GLU A 113 7.43 25.33 3.40
N PHE A 114 7.18 24.49 2.39
CA PHE A 114 5.95 23.73 2.31
C PHE A 114 5.76 22.82 3.52
N PHE A 115 6.78 22.00 3.86
CA PHE A 115 6.69 21.07 5.00
C PHE A 115 6.44 21.81 6.31
N GLU A 116 7.19 22.88 6.58
CA GLU A 116 7.06 23.68 7.81
C GLU A 116 5.67 24.35 7.90
N ALA A 117 5.10 24.80 6.77
CA ALA A 117 3.74 25.35 6.72
C ALA A 117 2.69 24.28 7.06
N GLN A 118 2.87 23.02 6.61
CA GLN A 118 1.99 21.90 6.97
C GLN A 118 2.18 21.49 8.44
N LEU A 119 3.42 21.42 8.92
CA LEU A 119 3.73 21.05 10.29
C LEU A 119 3.15 22.09 11.29
N ALA A 120 3.10 23.35 10.92
CA ALA A 120 2.50 24.42 11.74
C ALA A 120 1.00 24.17 12.06
N GLN A 121 0.29 23.36 11.27
CA GLN A 121 -1.10 22.96 11.54
C GLN A 121 -1.21 22.04 12.77
N TYR A 122 -0.10 21.40 13.16
CA TYR A 122 0.00 20.46 14.29
C TYR A 122 0.56 21.17 15.53
N ARG A 123 -0.06 22.29 15.94
CA ARG A 123 0.33 23.08 17.10
C ARG A 123 0.42 22.19 18.34
N HIS A 124 1.48 22.32 19.13
CA HIS A 124 1.80 21.54 20.34
C HIS A 124 2.58 20.23 20.12
N HIS A 125 3.08 19.95 18.93
CA HIS A 125 3.90 18.76 18.69
C HIS A 125 5.40 19.10 18.58
N ASN A 126 6.24 18.22 19.13
CA ASN A 126 7.69 18.41 19.18
C ASN A 126 8.31 18.27 17.77
N GLN A 127 8.93 19.33 17.26
CA GLN A 127 9.65 19.32 15.98
C GLN A 127 10.87 18.38 15.94
N GLU A 128 11.41 17.99 17.10
CA GLU A 128 12.49 17.02 17.18
C GLU A 128 12.12 15.61 16.72
N ALA A 129 10.83 15.34 16.49
CA ALA A 129 10.36 14.10 15.89
C ALA A 129 10.95 13.81 14.49
N PHE A 130 11.52 14.84 13.82
CA PHE A 130 12.03 14.75 12.45
C PHE A 130 13.57 14.74 12.36
N HIS A 131 14.27 14.52 13.48
CA HIS A 131 15.73 14.51 13.50
C HIS A 131 16.26 13.10 13.76
N TYR A 132 16.67 12.39 12.70
CA TYR A 132 17.20 11.01 12.73
C TYR A 132 16.31 10.02 13.51
N ARG A 133 15.02 10.26 13.53
CA ARG A 133 14.06 9.40 14.20
C ARG A 133 13.35 8.50 13.21
N SER A 134 13.28 7.22 13.53
CA SER A 134 12.52 6.24 12.76
C SER A 134 11.13 6.03 13.36
N PHE A 135 10.14 5.90 12.51
CA PHE A 135 8.74 5.63 12.88
C PHE A 135 8.09 4.67 11.89
N LEU A 136 7.06 3.98 12.34
CA LEU A 136 6.25 3.11 11.50
C LEU A 136 5.24 3.96 10.71
N PRO A 137 5.30 3.95 9.37
CA PRO A 137 4.31 4.66 8.56
C PRO A 137 2.94 3.97 8.60
N GLU A 138 1.89 4.72 8.27
CA GLU A 138 0.59 4.10 8.00
C GLU A 138 0.68 3.18 6.78
N PRO A 139 -0.04 2.02 6.77
CA PRO A 139 0.01 1.05 5.66
C PRO A 139 -0.35 1.66 4.29
N GLU A 140 -1.14 2.73 4.29
CA GLU A 140 -1.54 3.45 3.08
C GLU A 140 -0.39 4.21 2.41
N LEU A 141 0.69 4.53 3.13
CA LEU A 141 1.81 5.31 2.57
C LEU A 141 2.39 4.64 1.31
N ILE A 142 2.61 3.33 1.34
CA ILE A 142 3.17 2.58 0.19
C ILE A 142 2.23 2.67 -1.03
N VAL A 143 0.92 2.62 -0.79
CA VAL A 143 -0.09 2.76 -1.87
C VAL A 143 -0.05 4.18 -2.44
N LEU A 144 0.05 5.20 -1.59
CA LEU A 144 0.14 6.59 -2.00
C LEU A 144 1.41 6.87 -2.83
N LEU A 145 2.56 6.36 -2.39
CA LEU A 145 3.84 6.49 -3.12
C LEU A 145 3.75 5.83 -4.50
N ARG A 146 3.22 4.61 -4.58
CA ARG A 146 3.01 3.92 -5.87
C ARG A 146 2.07 4.69 -6.79
N THR A 147 0.96 5.21 -6.26
CA THR A 147 0.00 6.00 -7.04
C THR A 147 0.64 7.29 -7.55
N PHE A 148 1.46 7.96 -6.73
CA PHE A 148 2.22 9.14 -7.12
C PHE A 148 3.19 8.84 -8.27
N MET A 149 3.96 7.74 -8.17
CA MET A 149 4.89 7.32 -9.22
C MET A 149 4.15 7.02 -10.54
N ASN A 150 3.05 6.28 -10.48
CA ASN A 150 2.24 5.96 -11.66
C ASN A 150 1.65 7.22 -12.31
N GLU A 151 1.17 8.18 -11.51
CA GLU A 151 0.64 9.44 -12.02
C GLU A 151 1.76 10.29 -12.64
N HIS A 152 2.97 10.28 -12.04
CA HIS A 152 4.12 10.99 -12.57
C HIS A 152 4.57 10.44 -13.93
N GLU A 153 4.54 9.13 -14.13
CA GLU A 153 4.84 8.49 -15.42
C GLU A 153 3.74 8.70 -16.46
N GLY A 154 2.51 8.87 -16.00
CA GLY A 154 1.36 9.16 -16.85
C GLY A 154 1.46 10.57 -17.45
N ASN A 155 1.12 10.72 -18.74
CA ASN A 155 1.09 12.03 -19.40
C ASN A 155 -0.37 12.49 -19.61
N LEU A 156 -1.19 12.44 -18.55
CA LEU A 156 -2.59 12.81 -18.61
C LEU A 156 -2.82 14.29 -18.20
N PRO A 157 -3.85 14.94 -18.75
CA PRO A 157 -4.23 16.29 -18.32
C PRO A 157 -4.54 16.33 -16.82
N GLY A 158 -4.07 17.37 -16.13
CA GLY A 158 -4.29 17.53 -14.68
C GLY A 158 -3.24 16.83 -13.80
N ARG A 159 -2.23 16.17 -14.39
CA ARG A 159 -1.15 15.48 -13.67
C ARG A 159 -0.52 16.31 -12.55
N GLU A 160 -0.13 17.56 -12.84
CA GLU A 160 0.52 18.44 -11.85
C GLU A 160 -0.38 18.70 -10.63
N MET A 161 -1.67 18.93 -10.84
CA MET A 161 -2.63 19.11 -9.73
C MET A 161 -2.81 17.83 -8.90
N LEU A 162 -2.88 16.68 -9.57
CA LEU A 162 -2.99 15.38 -8.88
C LEU A 162 -1.74 15.06 -8.10
N LEU A 163 -0.55 15.29 -8.65
CA LEU A 163 0.72 15.11 -7.94
C LEU A 163 0.82 16.03 -6.72
N ALA A 164 0.41 17.30 -6.82
CA ALA A 164 0.38 18.22 -5.69
C ALA A 164 -0.60 17.76 -4.59
N ALA A 165 -1.80 17.29 -4.96
CA ALA A 165 -2.79 16.76 -4.02
C ALA A 165 -2.30 15.48 -3.31
N MET A 166 -1.67 14.56 -4.06
CA MET A 166 -1.06 13.37 -3.50
C MET A 166 0.13 13.71 -2.61
N GLY A 167 0.98 14.66 -3.01
CA GLY A 167 2.08 15.17 -2.22
C GLY A 167 1.61 15.73 -0.87
N MET A 168 0.56 16.54 -0.87
CA MET A 168 -0.08 17.03 0.36
C MET A 168 -0.51 15.88 1.28
N ARG A 169 -1.16 14.86 0.72
CA ARG A 169 -1.60 13.69 1.49
C ARG A 169 -0.43 12.88 2.06
N ILE A 170 0.64 12.68 1.26
CA ILE A 170 1.87 12.00 1.70
C ILE A 170 2.50 12.76 2.88
N VAL A 171 2.65 14.08 2.76
CA VAL A 171 3.24 14.92 3.81
C VAL A 171 2.45 14.82 5.11
N HIS A 172 1.13 14.95 5.07
CA HIS A 172 0.31 14.82 6.29
C HIS A 172 0.34 13.40 6.87
N SER A 173 0.43 12.35 6.04
CA SER A 173 0.61 10.96 6.52
C SER A 173 1.94 10.81 7.26
N LEU A 174 3.05 11.33 6.72
CA LEU A 174 4.37 11.32 7.35
C LEU A 174 4.38 12.10 8.67
N ILE A 175 3.83 13.32 8.69
CA ILE A 175 3.75 14.14 9.92
C ILE A 175 2.96 13.40 11.00
N ARG A 176 1.77 12.88 10.68
CA ARG A 176 0.93 12.17 11.66
C ARG A 176 1.61 10.93 12.20
N ALA A 177 2.24 10.13 11.33
CA ALA A 177 2.96 8.95 11.74
C ALA A 177 4.16 9.29 12.66
N ALA A 178 4.96 10.28 12.29
CA ALA A 178 6.11 10.74 13.09
C ALA A 178 5.69 11.27 14.47
N LEU A 179 4.52 11.92 14.56
CA LEU A 179 3.95 12.45 15.81
C LEU A 179 3.11 11.41 16.59
N GLY A 180 2.98 10.19 16.08
CA GLY A 180 2.15 9.14 16.70
C GLY A 180 0.64 9.40 16.61
N LEU A 181 0.20 10.27 15.71
CA LEU A 181 -1.19 10.64 15.49
C LEU A 181 -1.83 9.73 14.42
N THR A 182 -1.98 8.45 14.71
CA THR A 182 -2.65 7.52 13.79
C THR A 182 -4.16 7.63 13.93
N SER A 183 -4.86 7.89 12.83
CA SER A 183 -6.31 7.83 12.80
C SER A 183 -6.78 6.38 12.68
N ARG A 184 -7.67 5.96 13.56
CA ARG A 184 -8.38 4.69 13.34
C ARG A 184 -9.41 4.93 12.22
N PRO A 185 -9.46 4.06 11.18
CA PRO A 185 -10.50 4.18 10.16
C PRO A 185 -11.89 4.18 10.83
N SER A 186 -12.79 5.03 10.35
CA SER A 186 -14.15 5.04 10.87
C SER A 186 -14.83 3.69 10.60
N ALA A 187 -15.72 3.26 11.49
CA ALA A 187 -16.48 2.02 11.31
C ALA A 187 -17.25 2.00 9.97
N VAL A 188 -17.60 3.17 9.42
CA VAL A 188 -18.27 3.30 8.12
C VAL A 188 -17.31 2.95 6.98
N VAL A 189 -16.05 3.43 7.00
CA VAL A 189 -15.05 3.11 5.97
C VAL A 189 -14.76 1.62 5.97
N VAL A 190 -14.55 1.03 7.13
CA VAL A 190 -14.34 -0.42 7.29
C VAL A 190 -15.51 -1.23 6.71
N ARG A 191 -16.76 -0.78 6.91
CA ARG A 191 -17.94 -1.43 6.33
C ARG A 191 -17.96 -1.35 4.81
N LEU A 192 -17.57 -0.21 4.22
CA LEU A 192 -17.49 -0.05 2.77
C LEU A 192 -16.46 -0.99 2.14
N GLU A 193 -15.29 -1.14 2.75
CA GLU A 193 -14.23 -2.05 2.29
C GLU A 193 -14.72 -3.51 2.31
N ILE A 194 -15.35 -3.94 3.40
CA ILE A 194 -15.93 -5.28 3.50
C ILE A 194 -17.10 -5.45 2.52
N HIS A 195 -17.95 -4.42 2.35
CA HIS A 195 -19.07 -4.46 1.41
C HIS A 195 -18.60 -4.67 -0.05
N ARG A 196 -17.52 -3.98 -0.46
CA ARG A 196 -16.90 -4.19 -1.78
C ARG A 196 -16.43 -5.63 -1.99
N ALA A 197 -15.79 -6.23 -0.98
CA ALA A 197 -15.35 -7.62 -1.04
C ALA A 197 -16.53 -8.60 -1.09
N ILE A 198 -17.62 -8.33 -0.35
CA ILE A 198 -18.86 -9.13 -0.40
C ILE A 198 -19.49 -9.04 -1.78
N GLN A 199 -19.59 -7.84 -2.35
CA GLN A 199 -20.14 -7.65 -3.70
C GLN A 199 -19.32 -8.42 -4.74
N TYR A 200 -17.99 -8.27 -4.70
CA TYR A 200 -17.09 -9.01 -5.59
C TYR A 200 -17.27 -10.54 -5.45
N LEU A 201 -17.41 -11.03 -4.22
CA LEU A 201 -17.67 -12.44 -3.94
C LEU A 201 -19.01 -12.89 -4.55
N HIS A 202 -20.07 -12.08 -4.45
CA HIS A 202 -21.37 -12.40 -5.05
C HIS A 202 -21.33 -12.41 -6.58
N ASP A 203 -20.54 -11.54 -7.18
CA ASP A 203 -20.42 -11.43 -8.64
C ASP A 203 -19.56 -12.57 -9.22
N ASN A 204 -18.62 -13.10 -8.41
CA ASN A 204 -17.63 -14.10 -8.84
C ASN A 204 -17.70 -15.43 -8.05
N PHE A 205 -18.82 -15.74 -7.41
CA PHE A 205 -18.91 -16.91 -6.50
C PHE A 205 -18.67 -18.25 -7.20
N THR A 206 -18.82 -18.35 -8.51
CA THR A 206 -18.56 -19.56 -9.31
C THR A 206 -17.06 -19.79 -9.53
N GLU A 207 -16.24 -18.74 -9.41
CA GLU A 207 -14.82 -18.77 -9.67
C GLU A 207 -14.02 -19.28 -8.48
N ARG A 208 -12.75 -19.63 -8.72
CA ARG A 208 -11.81 -20.02 -7.66
C ARG A 208 -11.32 -18.77 -6.91
N LEU A 209 -12.08 -18.34 -5.92
CA LEU A 209 -11.72 -17.20 -5.08
C LEU A 209 -10.86 -17.63 -3.88
N THR A 210 -9.82 -16.86 -3.62
CA THR A 210 -8.99 -16.96 -2.41
C THR A 210 -9.28 -15.81 -1.45
N VAL A 211 -8.91 -15.97 -0.17
CA VAL A 211 -9.02 -14.89 0.81
C VAL A 211 -8.11 -13.70 0.45
N ALA A 212 -6.99 -13.98 -0.24
CA ALA A 212 -6.07 -12.95 -0.70
C ALA A 212 -6.70 -12.08 -1.80
N ASP A 213 -7.46 -12.67 -2.73
CA ASP A 213 -8.18 -11.92 -3.76
C ASP A 213 -9.19 -10.97 -3.14
N LEU A 214 -9.97 -11.45 -2.18
CA LEU A 214 -10.96 -10.64 -1.47
C LEU A 214 -10.32 -9.52 -0.64
N ALA A 215 -9.18 -9.78 0.00
CA ALA A 215 -8.40 -8.77 0.72
C ALA A 215 -7.84 -7.71 -0.23
N GLY A 216 -7.37 -8.12 -1.42
CA GLY A 216 -6.94 -7.21 -2.48
C GLY A 216 -8.05 -6.28 -2.95
N VAL A 217 -9.27 -6.80 -3.18
CA VAL A 217 -10.45 -6.00 -3.54
C VAL A 217 -10.84 -5.01 -2.43
N ALA A 218 -10.73 -5.44 -1.17
CA ALA A 218 -10.96 -4.57 -0.02
C ALA A 218 -9.86 -3.51 0.17
N GLY A 219 -8.66 -3.71 -0.40
CA GLY A 219 -7.52 -2.80 -0.24
C GLY A 219 -6.85 -2.85 1.12
N ILE A 220 -6.99 -3.95 1.86
CA ILE A 220 -6.42 -4.13 3.21
C ILE A 220 -5.63 -5.43 3.32
N SER A 221 -4.75 -5.52 4.32
CA SER A 221 -3.93 -6.72 4.51
C SER A 221 -4.78 -7.95 4.84
N LEU A 222 -4.35 -9.13 4.39
CA LEU A 222 -5.08 -10.40 4.57
C LEU A 222 -5.44 -10.71 6.03
N PRO A 223 -4.54 -10.55 7.03
CA PRO A 223 -4.89 -10.77 8.43
C PRO A 223 -5.94 -9.77 8.95
N HIS A 224 -5.86 -8.51 8.50
CA HIS A 224 -6.81 -7.48 8.88
C HIS A 224 -8.17 -7.74 8.25
N PHE A 225 -8.21 -8.05 6.95
CA PHE A 225 -9.41 -8.43 6.20
C PHE A 225 -10.15 -9.59 6.88
N SER A 226 -9.46 -10.70 7.18
CA SER A 226 -10.08 -11.89 7.77
C SER A 226 -10.77 -11.59 9.10
N ARG A 227 -10.14 -10.79 9.97
CA ARG A 227 -10.73 -10.35 11.24
C ARG A 227 -11.94 -9.46 11.04
N LEU A 228 -11.84 -8.46 10.16
CA LEU A 228 -12.92 -7.52 9.87
C LEU A 228 -14.11 -8.21 9.22
N PHE A 229 -13.85 -9.03 8.20
CA PHE A 229 -14.89 -9.76 7.48
C PHE A 229 -15.69 -10.66 8.44
N ARG A 230 -15.02 -11.40 9.34
CA ARG A 230 -15.69 -12.23 10.32
C ARG A 230 -16.48 -11.41 11.34
N ARG A 231 -15.96 -10.25 11.76
CA ARG A 231 -16.67 -9.34 12.66
C ARG A 231 -17.95 -8.78 12.04
N GLU A 232 -17.92 -8.40 10.76
CA GLU A 232 -19.04 -7.78 10.05
C GLU A 232 -20.08 -8.80 9.55
N THR A 233 -19.64 -10.03 9.17
CA THR A 233 -20.53 -11.06 8.59
C THR A 233 -20.85 -12.22 9.51
N GLY A 234 -20.13 -12.37 10.60
CA GLY A 234 -20.20 -13.53 11.51
C GLY A 234 -19.51 -14.79 10.98
N HIS A 235 -18.96 -14.76 9.76
CA HIS A 235 -18.35 -15.91 9.07
C HIS A 235 -16.95 -15.58 8.56
N SER A 236 -16.10 -16.59 8.42
CA SER A 236 -14.88 -16.40 7.63
C SER A 236 -15.20 -16.19 6.15
N PRO A 237 -14.31 -15.56 5.36
CA PRO A 237 -14.55 -15.32 3.94
C PRO A 237 -14.87 -16.60 3.14
N LEU A 238 -14.18 -17.71 3.41
CA LEU A 238 -14.44 -18.99 2.75
C LEU A 238 -15.76 -19.64 3.18
N GLU A 239 -16.10 -19.56 4.47
CA GLU A 239 -17.41 -20.03 4.94
C GLU A 239 -18.54 -19.23 4.29
N TYR A 240 -18.38 -17.91 4.16
CA TYR A 240 -19.35 -17.04 3.51
C TYR A 240 -19.50 -17.39 2.03
N LEU A 241 -18.40 -17.64 1.30
CA LEU A 241 -18.42 -18.11 -0.08
C LEU A 241 -19.20 -19.43 -0.23
N ILE A 242 -18.90 -20.42 0.63
CA ILE A 242 -19.61 -21.71 0.61
C ILE A 242 -21.11 -21.51 0.87
N ARG A 243 -21.48 -20.65 1.83
CA ARG A 243 -22.89 -20.33 2.10
C ARG A 243 -23.59 -19.71 0.89
N THR A 244 -22.94 -18.77 0.22
CA THR A 244 -23.44 -18.14 -1.00
C THR A 244 -23.68 -19.20 -2.09
N ARG A 245 -22.72 -20.10 -2.31
CA ARG A 245 -22.84 -21.21 -3.27
C ARG A 245 -24.01 -22.14 -2.95
N ILE A 246 -24.17 -22.51 -1.70
CA ILE A 246 -25.29 -23.36 -1.25
C ILE A 246 -26.63 -22.65 -1.40
N GLN A 247 -26.72 -21.37 -1.09
CA GLN A 247 -27.95 -20.60 -1.31
C GLN A 247 -28.34 -20.58 -2.79
N ARG A 248 -27.38 -20.36 -3.69
CA ARG A 248 -27.60 -20.38 -5.15
C ARG A 248 -27.97 -21.77 -5.64
N SER A 249 -27.32 -22.83 -5.15
CA SER A 249 -27.65 -24.20 -5.51
C SER A 249 -29.07 -24.60 -5.12
N ARG A 250 -29.57 -24.13 -3.97
CA ARG A 250 -30.98 -24.38 -3.56
C ARG A 250 -31.98 -23.80 -4.58
N ILE A 251 -31.68 -22.63 -5.15
CA ILE A 251 -32.54 -22.02 -6.19
C ILE A 251 -32.52 -22.87 -7.45
N LEU A 252 -31.32 -23.31 -7.90
CA LEU A 252 -31.18 -24.14 -9.09
C LEU A 252 -31.80 -25.53 -8.92
N LEU A 253 -31.65 -26.14 -7.76
CA LEU A 253 -32.28 -27.43 -7.44
C LEU A 253 -33.81 -27.33 -7.49
N ARG A 254 -34.40 -26.24 -6.96
CA ARG A 254 -35.85 -26.03 -7.02
C ARG A 254 -36.37 -25.80 -8.42
N ALA A 255 -35.57 -25.22 -9.32
CA ALA A 255 -35.96 -25.05 -10.72
C ALA A 255 -36.07 -26.39 -11.47
N GLY A 256 -35.45 -27.48 -10.98
CA GLY A 256 -35.58 -28.83 -11.48
C GLY A 256 -35.04 -29.08 -12.90
N THR A 257 -34.33 -28.12 -13.48
CA THR A 257 -33.83 -28.18 -14.86
C THR A 257 -32.49 -28.88 -15.01
N ASP A 258 -31.72 -28.98 -13.90
CA ASP A 258 -30.34 -29.46 -13.91
C ASP A 258 -30.16 -30.67 -12.99
N THR A 259 -29.22 -31.53 -13.34
CA THR A 259 -28.80 -32.61 -12.42
C THR A 259 -28.06 -32.04 -11.23
N ILE A 260 -28.04 -32.79 -10.12
CA ILE A 260 -27.29 -32.40 -8.90
C ILE A 260 -25.82 -32.12 -9.23
N THR A 261 -25.20 -32.91 -10.09
CA THR A 261 -23.83 -32.75 -10.56
C THR A 261 -23.66 -31.42 -11.32
N THR A 262 -24.58 -31.13 -12.24
CA THR A 262 -24.57 -29.86 -13.01
C THR A 262 -24.75 -28.66 -12.10
N VAL A 263 -25.65 -28.72 -11.11
CA VAL A 263 -25.88 -27.67 -10.13
C VAL A 263 -24.60 -27.43 -9.30
N ALA A 264 -23.91 -28.49 -8.86
CA ALA A 264 -22.64 -28.37 -8.13
C ALA A 264 -21.62 -27.58 -8.93
N LEU A 265 -21.40 -27.93 -10.19
CA LEU A 265 -20.44 -27.25 -11.08
C LEU A 265 -20.85 -25.81 -11.35
N LYS A 266 -22.12 -25.55 -11.69
CA LYS A 266 -22.66 -24.19 -11.90
C LYS A 266 -22.53 -23.29 -10.68
N CYS A 267 -22.49 -23.86 -9.47
CA CYS A 267 -22.27 -23.14 -8.23
C CYS A 267 -20.79 -23.04 -7.80
N GLY A 268 -19.85 -23.46 -8.66
CA GLY A 268 -18.41 -23.30 -8.42
C GLY A 268 -17.79 -24.34 -7.48
N PHE A 269 -18.46 -25.48 -7.25
CA PHE A 269 -17.85 -26.60 -6.53
C PHE A 269 -16.99 -27.45 -7.47
N ALA A 270 -15.75 -27.74 -7.03
CA ALA A 270 -14.82 -28.54 -7.82
C ALA A 270 -15.27 -29.99 -7.98
N THR A 271 -16.01 -30.56 -7.00
CA THR A 271 -16.50 -31.94 -7.03
C THR A 271 -17.93 -32.03 -6.47
N PRO A 272 -18.77 -32.91 -7.01
CA PRO A 272 -20.11 -33.19 -6.48
C PRO A 272 -20.08 -33.68 -5.02
N SER A 273 -19.07 -34.45 -4.64
CA SER A 273 -18.91 -34.95 -3.25
C SER A 273 -18.72 -33.80 -2.27
N HIS A 274 -17.80 -32.86 -2.54
CA HIS A 274 -17.59 -31.69 -1.71
C HIS A 274 -18.86 -30.83 -1.63
N PHE A 275 -19.60 -30.70 -2.74
CA PHE A 275 -20.89 -30.02 -2.75
C PHE A 275 -21.89 -30.69 -1.80
N ALA A 276 -22.07 -32.00 -1.91
CA ALA A 276 -23.02 -32.77 -1.10
C ALA A 276 -22.70 -32.65 0.41
N ASP A 277 -21.44 -32.71 0.79
CA ASP A 277 -21.01 -32.54 2.18
C ASP A 277 -21.30 -31.12 2.70
N CYS A 278 -20.96 -30.08 1.94
CA CYS A 278 -21.24 -28.70 2.29
C CYS A 278 -22.76 -28.44 2.37
N PHE A 279 -23.53 -29.00 1.44
CA PHE A 279 -24.98 -28.84 1.38
C PHE A 279 -25.61 -29.50 2.63
N ARG A 280 -25.26 -30.76 2.93
CA ARG A 280 -25.76 -31.46 4.13
C ARG A 280 -25.38 -30.71 5.42
N LYS A 281 -24.16 -30.19 5.52
CA LYS A 281 -23.71 -29.43 6.68
C LYS A 281 -24.54 -28.14 6.91
N GLN A 282 -25.01 -27.52 5.85
CA GLN A 282 -25.79 -26.24 5.97
C GLN A 282 -27.29 -26.42 5.94
N CYS A 283 -27.80 -27.44 5.24
CA CYS A 283 -29.23 -27.67 5.07
C CYS A 283 -29.78 -28.81 5.93
N GLY A 284 -28.91 -29.60 6.59
CA GLY A 284 -29.31 -30.75 7.39
C GLY A 284 -29.63 -32.01 6.61
N VAL A 285 -29.83 -31.90 5.29
CA VAL A 285 -30.18 -32.99 4.35
C VAL A 285 -29.26 -32.95 3.14
N THR A 286 -29.14 -34.08 2.45
CA THR A 286 -28.40 -34.17 1.18
C THR A 286 -29.14 -33.43 0.05
N PRO A 287 -28.44 -33.04 -1.05
CA PRO A 287 -29.14 -32.48 -2.23
C PRO A 287 -30.22 -33.39 -2.81
N SER A 288 -30.02 -34.71 -2.79
CA SER A 288 -31.00 -35.71 -3.26
C SER A 288 -32.24 -35.78 -2.38
N GLU A 289 -32.06 -35.74 -1.07
CA GLU A 289 -33.16 -35.70 -0.09
C GLU A 289 -33.91 -34.37 -0.16
N TYR A 290 -33.17 -33.27 -0.39
CA TYR A 290 -33.76 -31.95 -0.54
C TYR A 290 -34.72 -31.85 -1.75
N LEU A 291 -34.40 -32.49 -2.87
CA LEU A 291 -35.30 -32.58 -4.03
C LEU A 291 -36.57 -33.37 -3.71
N LYS A 292 -36.45 -34.52 -3.05
CA LYS A 292 -37.60 -35.38 -2.68
C LYS A 292 -38.57 -34.72 -1.69
N ILE A 293 -38.11 -33.81 -0.87
CA ILE A 293 -38.98 -33.08 0.09
C ILE A 293 -39.78 -31.99 -0.62
N GLN A 294 -39.42 -31.65 -1.86
CA GLN A 294 -40.04 -30.58 -2.64
C GLN A 294 -41.04 -31.11 -3.69
N GLU A 295 -41.02 -32.43 -3.96
CA GLU A 295 -42.05 -33.14 -4.71
C GLU A 295 -43.25 -33.46 -3.80
#